data_6d381924c03551415d1f40f96256afcc
#
_entry.id   6d381924c03551415d1f40f96256afcc
#
_cell.length_a   1.000
_cell.length_b   1.000
_cell.length_c   1.000
_cell.angle_alpha   90.00
_cell.angle_beta   90.00
_cell.angle_gamma   90.00
#
_symmetry.space_group_name_H-M   'P 1'
#
loop_
_entity.id
_entity.type
_entity.pdbx_description
1 polymer ?
#
loop_
_entity_poly.entity_id
_entity_poly.type
_entity_poly.pdbx_seq_one_letter_code
_entity_poly.pdbx_strand_id
1 'polypeptide(L)'
;MRLSRLLLALTVFSASLNPAFCPTPAAAQQAPATSSPLPCAGNVNIVRLSDIKPGMMDKFLKAAAAQKAWYKNAGLPDRIGVMRILEQDPTTKAWTTSETQAITTHISPASGNSRPPQDAAWNAFVAMFSDSSTIKTQYMTCMVP
;
A
#
# COMPACT_ATOMS: atom_id res chain seq x y z
N MET A 1 -33.14 38.07 -46.85
CA MET A 1 -33.32 37.50 -48.21
C MET A 1 -32.85 36.03 -48.20
N ARG A 2 -33.83 35.14 -48.61
CA ARG A 2 -33.66 33.72 -49.11
C ARG A 2 -32.77 32.75 -48.35
N LEU A 3 -33.33 31.90 -47.50
CA LEU A 3 -33.78 30.51 -47.74
C LEU A 3 -32.98 29.71 -48.78
N SER A 4 -32.28 28.67 -48.30
CA SER A 4 -32.19 27.41 -49.04
C SER A 4 -32.08 26.24 -48.05
N ARG A 5 -33.13 25.45 -48.00
CA ARG A 5 -33.23 24.17 -47.30
C ARG A 5 -32.54 23.14 -48.18
N LEU A 6 -31.61 22.37 -47.62
CA LEU A 6 -31.15 21.13 -48.23
C LEU A 6 -31.45 19.99 -47.27
N LEU A 7 -32.49 19.22 -47.60
CA LEU A 7 -32.82 17.95 -46.99
C LEU A 7 -31.85 16.90 -47.52
N LEU A 8 -31.05 16.29 -46.64
CA LEU A 8 -30.31 15.09 -46.98
C LEU A 8 -30.88 13.93 -46.16
N ALA A 9 -31.53 13.01 -46.86
CA ALA A 9 -32.05 11.78 -46.30
C ALA A 9 -30.87 10.80 -46.00
N LEU A 10 -30.70 10.45 -44.72
CA LEU A 10 -29.76 9.38 -44.34
C LEU A 10 -30.53 8.09 -44.13
N THR A 11 -30.28 7.13 -45.01
CA THR A 11 -30.74 5.74 -44.93
C THR A 11 -30.04 5.05 -43.75
N VAL A 12 -30.85 4.58 -42.81
CA VAL A 12 -30.39 3.78 -41.68
C VAL A 12 -30.12 2.33 -42.15
N PHE A 13 -28.87 1.97 -42.18
CA PHE A 13 -28.45 0.58 -42.40
C PHE A 13 -28.38 -0.11 -41.04
N SER A 14 -29.40 -0.92 -40.73
CA SER A 14 -29.42 -1.73 -39.49
C SER A 14 -28.54 -2.96 -39.69
N ALA A 15 -27.31 -2.91 -39.20
CA ALA A 15 -26.46 -4.09 -39.10
C ALA A 15 -26.75 -4.77 -37.76
N SER A 16 -27.41 -5.94 -37.83
CA SER A 16 -27.61 -6.82 -36.70
C SER A 16 -26.28 -7.46 -36.31
N LEU A 17 -25.62 -6.95 -35.27
CA LEU A 17 -24.46 -7.57 -34.63
C LEU A 17 -24.94 -8.66 -33.66
N ASN A 18 -24.76 -9.92 -34.02
CA ASN A 18 -24.88 -11.04 -33.06
C ASN A 18 -23.83 -10.87 -31.96
N PRO A 19 -24.22 -10.87 -30.66
CA PRO A 19 -23.24 -10.97 -29.59
C PRO A 19 -22.62 -12.38 -29.63
N ALA A 20 -21.39 -12.47 -30.09
CA ALA A 20 -20.57 -13.64 -29.87
C ALA A 20 -20.42 -13.86 -28.37
N PHE A 21 -20.98 -14.94 -27.84
CA PHE A 21 -20.76 -15.42 -26.50
C PHE A 21 -19.26 -15.73 -26.35
N CYS A 22 -18.46 -14.78 -25.84
CA CYS A 22 -17.14 -15.10 -25.31
C CYS A 22 -17.34 -15.85 -24.00
N PRO A 23 -16.89 -17.12 -23.86
CA PRO A 23 -16.89 -17.79 -22.58
C PRO A 23 -15.93 -17.01 -21.66
N THR A 24 -16.47 -16.40 -20.62
CA THR A 24 -15.70 -15.78 -19.53
C THR A 24 -14.79 -16.88 -18.96
N PRO A 25 -13.45 -16.72 -18.91
CA PRO A 25 -12.60 -17.67 -18.23
C PRO A 25 -13.05 -17.71 -16.77
N ALA A 26 -13.45 -18.89 -16.31
CA ALA A 26 -13.75 -19.14 -14.90
C ALA A 26 -12.51 -18.69 -14.11
N ALA A 27 -12.67 -17.64 -13.31
CA ALA A 27 -11.66 -17.23 -12.36
C ALA A 27 -11.39 -18.45 -11.48
N ALA A 28 -10.24 -19.07 -11.66
CA ALA A 28 -9.77 -20.12 -10.77
C ALA A 28 -9.71 -19.49 -9.38
N GLN A 29 -10.67 -19.86 -8.52
CA GLN A 29 -10.62 -19.55 -7.10
C GLN A 29 -9.32 -20.16 -6.58
N GLN A 30 -8.31 -19.30 -6.38
CA GLN A 30 -7.14 -19.70 -5.64
C GLN A 30 -7.62 -20.13 -4.25
N ALA A 31 -7.48 -21.43 -3.98
CA ALA A 31 -7.70 -21.97 -2.66
C ALA A 31 -6.90 -21.08 -1.67
N PRO A 32 -7.46 -20.73 -0.52
CA PRO A 32 -6.75 -19.94 0.48
C PRO A 32 -5.42 -20.66 0.77
N ALA A 33 -4.31 -20.01 0.47
CA ALA A 33 -3.00 -20.54 0.78
C ALA A 33 -2.98 -20.73 2.30
N THR A 34 -2.97 -22.00 2.74
CA THR A 34 -2.75 -22.37 4.14
C THR A 34 -1.34 -21.92 4.46
N SER A 35 -1.21 -20.70 4.99
CA SER A 35 0.07 -20.20 5.46
C SER A 35 0.50 -21.10 6.63
N SER A 36 1.63 -21.78 6.47
CA SER A 36 2.25 -22.51 7.59
C SER A 36 2.37 -21.56 8.78
N PRO A 37 2.07 -22.04 10.00
CA PRO A 37 2.20 -21.19 11.18
C PRO A 37 3.64 -20.66 11.28
N LEU A 38 3.78 -19.40 11.64
CA LEU A 38 5.09 -18.79 11.81
C LEU A 38 5.84 -19.53 12.94
N PRO A 39 7.13 -19.84 12.79
CA PRO A 39 7.93 -20.50 13.81
C PRO A 39 8.33 -19.51 14.92
N CYS A 40 7.35 -18.80 15.50
CA CYS A 40 7.55 -17.70 16.41
C CYS A 40 6.56 -17.80 17.59
N ALA A 41 7.06 -18.00 18.79
CA ALA A 41 6.22 -18.17 19.99
C ALA A 41 5.72 -16.85 20.61
N GLY A 42 6.26 -15.70 20.18
CA GLY A 42 5.95 -14.39 20.76
C GLY A 42 5.40 -13.40 19.76
N ASN A 43 6.07 -12.27 19.65
CA ASN A 43 5.72 -11.25 18.67
C ASN A 43 6.57 -11.39 17.40
N VAL A 44 5.97 -11.06 16.28
CA VAL A 44 6.64 -10.89 14.99
C VAL A 44 6.92 -9.43 14.79
N ASN A 45 8.09 -9.08 14.29
CA ASN A 45 8.42 -7.73 13.87
C ASN A 45 8.72 -7.72 12.37
N ILE A 46 7.96 -6.94 11.63
CA ILE A 46 8.21 -6.65 10.22
C ILE A 46 9.00 -5.35 10.18
N VAL A 47 10.23 -5.42 9.68
CA VAL A 47 11.13 -4.28 9.50
C VAL A 47 11.21 -3.97 8.01
N ARG A 48 10.91 -2.73 7.62
CA ARG A 48 11.00 -2.26 6.23
C ARG A 48 11.96 -1.10 6.13
N LEU A 49 12.98 -1.24 5.30
CA LEU A 49 13.77 -0.12 4.79
C LEU A 49 13.09 0.38 3.53
N SER A 50 12.77 1.66 3.49
CA SER A 50 12.11 2.30 2.36
C SER A 50 12.99 3.40 1.78
N ASP A 51 13.08 3.44 0.45
CA ASP A 51 13.59 4.60 -0.29
C ASP A 51 12.45 5.61 -0.45
N ILE A 52 12.69 6.83 0.00
CA ILE A 52 11.72 7.92 0.01
C ILE A 52 11.91 8.78 -1.24
N LYS A 53 10.82 9.07 -1.93
CA LYS A 53 10.85 9.93 -3.11
C LYS A 53 11.25 11.36 -2.73
N PRO A 54 11.94 12.11 -3.61
CA PRO A 54 12.39 13.46 -3.30
C PRO A 54 11.29 14.37 -2.76
N GLY A 55 11.54 15.00 -1.60
CA GLY A 55 10.60 15.90 -0.94
C GLY A 55 9.38 15.23 -0.29
N MET A 56 9.32 13.89 -0.23
CA MET A 56 8.14 13.16 0.26
C MET A 56 8.29 12.63 1.70
N MET A 57 9.37 12.97 2.42
CA MET A 57 9.58 12.48 3.78
C MET A 57 8.41 12.83 4.72
N ASP A 58 7.90 14.05 4.68
CA ASP A 58 6.77 14.45 5.51
C ASP A 58 5.51 13.65 5.20
N LYS A 59 5.24 13.34 3.91
CA LYS A 59 4.10 12.51 3.52
C LYS A 59 4.27 11.09 4.02
N PHE A 60 5.47 10.53 3.95
CA PHE A 60 5.81 9.23 4.49
C PHE A 60 5.60 9.15 6.00
N LEU A 61 6.07 10.15 6.76
CA LEU A 61 5.87 10.21 8.21
C LEU A 61 4.40 10.35 8.59
N LYS A 62 3.61 11.12 7.83
CA LYS A 62 2.15 11.21 8.00
C LYS A 62 1.47 9.86 7.73
N ALA A 63 1.91 9.10 6.72
CA ALA A 63 1.39 7.77 6.44
C ALA A 63 1.62 6.82 7.63
N ALA A 64 2.81 6.83 8.20
CA ALA A 64 3.15 6.00 9.37
C ALA A 64 2.35 6.41 10.63
N ALA A 65 2.14 7.69 10.84
CA ALA A 65 1.31 8.18 11.93
C ALA A 65 -0.16 7.76 11.75
N ALA A 66 -0.69 7.83 10.53
CA ALA A 66 -2.05 7.40 10.21
C ALA A 66 -2.22 5.89 10.37
N GLN A 67 -1.24 5.09 9.95
CA GLN A 67 -1.21 3.65 10.18
C GLN A 67 -1.25 3.33 11.68
N LYS A 68 -0.41 3.97 12.49
CA LYS A 68 -0.38 3.80 13.95
C LYS A 68 -1.74 4.15 14.58
N ALA A 69 -2.35 5.24 14.14
CA ALA A 69 -3.67 5.67 14.62
C ALA A 69 -4.75 4.65 14.25
N TRP A 70 -4.71 4.10 13.05
CA TRP A 70 -5.66 3.08 12.59
C TRP A 70 -5.63 1.84 13.47
N TYR A 71 -4.45 1.25 13.75
CA TYR A 71 -4.32 0.09 14.64
C TYR A 71 -4.81 0.40 16.06
N LYS A 72 -4.45 1.57 16.59
CA LYS A 72 -4.88 2.01 17.92
C LYS A 72 -6.42 2.13 18.00
N ASN A 73 -7.04 2.75 16.99
CA ASN A 73 -8.50 2.95 16.95
C ASN A 73 -9.26 1.62 16.79
N ALA A 74 -8.64 0.66 16.13
CA ALA A 74 -9.18 -0.71 16.01
C ALA A 74 -9.00 -1.55 17.29
N GLY A 75 -8.38 -1.02 18.33
CA GLY A 75 -8.10 -1.76 19.57
C GLY A 75 -7.09 -2.90 19.42
N LEU A 76 -6.27 -2.85 18.37
CA LEU A 76 -5.29 -3.90 18.09
C LEU A 76 -3.99 -3.66 18.87
N PRO A 77 -3.31 -4.74 19.34
CA PRO A 77 -2.06 -4.65 20.08
C PRO A 77 -0.84 -4.33 19.20
N ASP A 78 -1.06 -4.12 17.91
CA ASP A 78 -0.01 -3.84 16.94
C ASP A 78 0.72 -2.52 17.26
N ARG A 79 2.03 -2.53 17.13
CA ARG A 79 2.89 -1.36 17.39
C ARG A 79 3.64 -0.96 16.13
N ILE A 80 3.42 0.27 15.70
CA ILE A 80 4.08 0.84 14.52
C ILE A 80 5.15 1.81 15.00
N GLY A 81 6.39 1.60 14.55
CA GLY A 81 7.52 2.48 14.76
C GLY A 81 8.04 3.07 13.46
N VAL A 82 8.67 4.25 13.55
CA VAL A 82 9.42 4.88 12.45
C VAL A 82 10.77 5.32 12.98
N MET A 83 11.83 5.06 12.21
CA MET A 83 13.19 5.48 12.50
C MET A 83 13.78 6.22 11.29
N ARG A 84 14.35 7.39 11.52
CA ARG A 84 15.13 8.11 10.53
C ARG A 84 16.55 7.53 10.53
N ILE A 85 17.10 7.30 9.36
CA ILE A 85 18.50 6.87 9.21
C ILE A 85 19.39 8.07 9.49
N LEU A 86 20.47 7.84 10.26
CA LEU A 86 21.50 8.83 10.50
C LEU A 86 22.64 8.63 9.48
N GLU A 87 23.00 9.71 8.84
CA GLU A 87 24.10 9.76 7.88
C GLU A 87 25.21 10.64 8.43
N GLN A 88 26.46 10.16 8.41
CA GLN A 88 27.61 10.93 8.84
C GLN A 88 28.33 11.50 7.61
N ASP A 89 28.52 12.81 7.60
CA ASP A 89 29.39 13.45 6.60
C ASP A 89 30.82 12.91 6.73
N PRO A 90 31.41 12.34 5.68
CA PRO A 90 32.74 11.73 5.76
C PRO A 90 33.85 12.72 6.03
N THR A 91 33.67 14.01 5.72
CA THR A 91 34.65 15.07 5.88
C THR A 91 34.52 15.78 7.22
N THR A 92 33.32 16.32 7.49
CA THR A 92 33.06 17.15 8.68
C THR A 92 32.73 16.31 9.92
N LYS A 93 32.42 15.01 9.74
CA LYS A 93 31.92 14.09 10.78
C LYS A 93 30.60 14.52 11.42
N ALA A 94 29.92 15.50 10.86
CA ALA A 94 28.60 15.91 11.29
C ALA A 94 27.55 14.83 10.99
N TRP A 95 26.59 14.65 11.89
CA TRP A 95 25.45 13.75 11.71
C TRP A 95 24.23 14.51 11.20
N THR A 96 23.56 13.94 10.20
CA THR A 96 22.29 14.42 9.66
C THR A 96 21.29 13.28 9.60
N THR A 97 20.02 13.59 9.48
CA THR A 97 18.99 12.58 9.19
C THR A 97 18.81 12.47 7.69
N SER A 98 18.74 11.23 7.20
CA SER A 98 18.46 10.97 5.78
C SER A 98 17.10 11.53 5.37
N GLU A 99 17.04 12.21 4.24
CA GLU A 99 15.82 12.64 3.59
C GLU A 99 15.32 11.64 2.54
N THR A 100 16.16 10.63 2.24
CA THR A 100 15.91 9.66 1.17
C THR A 100 15.64 8.25 1.68
N GLN A 101 15.85 7.98 2.96
CA GLN A 101 15.61 6.65 3.54
C GLN A 101 15.03 6.71 4.94
N ALA A 102 14.14 5.75 5.23
CA ALA A 102 13.57 5.56 6.56
C ALA A 102 13.28 4.08 6.82
N ILE A 103 13.25 3.70 8.09
CA ILE A 103 12.85 2.37 8.53
C ILE A 103 11.49 2.46 9.21
N THR A 104 10.57 1.56 8.85
CA THR A 104 9.35 1.31 9.64
C THR A 104 9.41 -0.06 10.27
N THR A 105 8.85 -0.17 11.48
CA THR A 105 8.65 -1.44 12.16
C THR A 105 7.17 -1.65 12.42
N HIS A 106 6.74 -2.90 12.31
CA HIS A 106 5.40 -3.32 12.66
C HIS A 106 5.49 -4.56 13.51
N ILE A 107 5.20 -4.42 14.79
CA ILE A 107 5.22 -5.51 15.77
C ILE A 107 3.79 -5.95 16.02
N SER A 108 3.52 -7.25 15.83
CA SER A 108 2.23 -7.88 16.08
C SER A 108 2.41 -9.26 16.74
N PRO A 109 1.40 -9.78 17.44
CA PRO A 109 1.43 -11.16 17.96
C PRO A 109 1.60 -12.17 16.82
N ALA A 110 2.44 -13.21 17.05
CA ALA A 110 2.67 -14.27 16.04
C ALA A 110 1.41 -15.12 15.80
N SER A 111 0.54 -15.24 16.81
CA SER A 111 -0.78 -15.88 16.69
C SER A 111 -1.72 -15.20 15.69
N GLY A 112 -1.32 -14.03 15.21
CA GLY A 112 -2.16 -13.16 14.37
C GLY A 112 -3.25 -12.46 15.18
N ASN A 113 -3.84 -11.47 14.54
CA ASN A 113 -5.02 -10.76 15.05
C ASN A 113 -6.13 -10.85 14.02
N SER A 114 -7.37 -10.95 14.47
CA SER A 114 -8.51 -10.66 13.61
C SER A 114 -8.41 -9.21 13.17
N ARG A 115 -7.99 -8.98 11.94
CA ARG A 115 -7.92 -7.61 11.40
C ARG A 115 -9.32 -7.13 11.05
N PRO A 116 -9.67 -5.89 11.42
CA PRO A 116 -10.89 -5.27 10.92
C PRO A 116 -10.83 -5.15 9.39
N PRO A 117 -11.97 -5.03 8.72
CA PRO A 117 -12.02 -4.77 7.29
C PRO A 117 -11.17 -3.54 6.93
N GLN A 118 -10.48 -3.61 5.81
CA GLN A 118 -9.73 -2.49 5.27
C GLN A 118 -10.72 -1.40 4.85
N ASP A 119 -10.80 -0.36 5.64
CA ASP A 119 -11.70 0.78 5.46
C ASP A 119 -11.05 1.92 4.64
N ALA A 120 -11.76 3.05 4.53
CA ALA A 120 -11.25 4.23 3.85
C ALA A 120 -9.98 4.79 4.51
N ALA A 121 -9.85 4.70 5.84
CA ALA A 121 -8.65 5.16 6.55
C ALA A 121 -7.45 4.25 6.30
N TRP A 122 -7.66 2.93 6.22
CA TRP A 122 -6.64 1.98 5.75
C TRP A 122 -6.16 2.34 4.35
N ASN A 123 -7.08 2.49 3.40
CA ASN A 123 -6.74 2.80 2.02
C ASN A 123 -5.99 4.14 1.89
N ALA A 124 -6.35 5.13 2.71
CA ALA A 124 -5.71 6.44 2.71
C ALA A 124 -4.22 6.38 3.11
N PHE A 125 -3.86 5.70 4.21
CA PHE A 125 -2.45 5.62 4.59
C PHE A 125 -1.65 4.71 3.65
N VAL A 126 -2.24 3.65 3.11
CA VAL A 126 -1.59 2.80 2.11
C VAL A 126 -1.27 3.62 0.86
N ALA A 127 -2.20 4.43 0.37
CA ALA A 127 -1.97 5.34 -0.76
C ALA A 127 -0.84 6.35 -0.45
N MET A 128 -0.82 6.95 0.75
CA MET A 128 0.25 7.87 1.15
C MET A 128 1.62 7.18 1.12
N PHE A 129 1.74 5.92 1.58
CA PHE A 129 3.00 5.18 1.51
C PHE A 129 3.42 4.92 0.05
N SER A 130 2.53 4.42 -0.80
CA SER A 130 2.85 4.12 -2.20
C SER A 130 3.23 5.37 -3.00
N ASP A 131 2.60 6.51 -2.67
CA ASP A 131 2.92 7.79 -3.31
C ASP A 131 4.29 8.34 -2.88
N SER A 132 4.70 8.10 -1.63
CA SER A 132 5.88 8.73 -1.03
C SER A 132 7.13 7.86 -1.01
N SER A 133 7.00 6.54 -1.17
CA SER A 133 8.15 5.63 -0.99
C SER A 133 8.04 4.34 -1.79
N THR A 134 9.16 3.63 -1.85
CA THR A 134 9.26 2.25 -2.34
C THR A 134 9.98 1.41 -1.29
N ILE A 135 9.47 0.23 -0.97
CA ILE A 135 10.15 -0.69 -0.06
C ILE A 135 11.39 -1.24 -0.76
N LYS A 136 12.56 -0.92 -0.21
CA LYS A 136 13.86 -1.44 -0.68
C LYS A 136 14.13 -2.84 -0.16
N THR A 137 13.86 -3.06 1.13
CA THR A 137 14.09 -4.35 1.79
C THR A 137 13.06 -4.54 2.90
N GLN A 138 12.61 -5.78 3.07
CA GLN A 138 11.73 -6.16 4.16
C GLN A 138 12.26 -7.43 4.84
N TYR A 139 12.28 -7.40 6.15
CA TYR A 139 12.55 -8.56 7.00
C TYR A 139 11.36 -8.86 7.90
N MET A 140 11.14 -10.14 8.15
CA MET A 140 10.24 -10.60 9.21
C MET A 140 11.08 -11.33 10.25
N THR A 141 10.98 -10.90 11.49
CA THR A 141 11.81 -11.43 12.59
C THR A 141 10.94 -11.85 13.77
N CYS A 142 11.35 -12.90 14.48
CA CYS A 142 10.79 -13.23 15.78
C CYS A 142 11.45 -12.36 16.84
N MET A 143 10.64 -11.79 17.73
CA MET A 143 11.19 -11.17 18.93
C MET A 143 11.49 -12.26 19.96
N VAL A 144 12.75 -12.39 20.35
CA VAL A 144 13.16 -13.25 21.47
C VAL A 144 12.78 -12.59 22.79
N PRO A 145 12.32 -13.36 23.77
CA PRO A 145 11.96 -12.85 25.10
C PRO A 145 13.16 -12.23 25.83
#